data_d1ed77291e0d4d8c07f958018f7bc958
#
_entry.id   d1ed77291e0d4d8c07f958018f7bc958
#
_cell.length_a   1.000
_cell.length_b   1.000
_cell.length_c   1.000
_cell.angle_alpha   90.00
_cell.angle_beta   90.00
_cell.angle_gamma   90.00
#
_symmetry.space_group_name_H-M   'P 1'
#
loop_
_entity.id
_entity.type
_entity.pdbx_description
1 polymer ?
#
loop_
_entity_poly.entity_id
_entity_poly.type
_entity_poly.pdbx_seq_one_letter_code
_entity_poly.pdbx_strand_id
1 'polypeptide(L)'
;MPSSFKNQTIITTKRETKMKKTLLALLSAVLLITAVQPAQAEDQKVLAIIDTAIDSSKFPQIIHEVCFNTYKNSCPNKTNFMEGKGAAAIATPPADSNNMSAYHGDAMVKAALAINPNLKIVFIRYAEEYTANKKVVYTNWADSLRKSIDWVSKNSEKYSIDALSISQSSINIPTWCTTDTVTINAVSSLNSKNVPVFAATGNDTNKTSVGFPACVAGVVGVGSLTEQVDNGVRIGETQTNRGPGLDLLAVGGLSITKVNGAQFNLGGTSGAAAISASAYIKNNTSKTFAEYLNSLTKESVKFIDYFTNPKNKTGIVFETARLVPVSSR
;
A
#
# COMPACT_ATOMS: atom_id res chain seq x y z
N MET A 1 -32.28 91.57 -25.50
CA MET A 1 -32.76 90.74 -24.36
C MET A 1 -32.06 89.41 -24.41
N PRO A 2 -31.21 89.07 -23.47
CA PRO A 2 -30.53 87.81 -23.45
C PRO A 2 -31.14 86.96 -22.37
N SER A 3 -31.14 85.61 -22.53
CA SER A 3 -30.97 84.77 -21.38
C SER A 3 -31.11 83.27 -21.73
N SER A 4 -30.35 82.50 -21.02
CA SER A 4 -30.67 81.13 -20.65
C SER A 4 -30.40 80.00 -21.62
N PHE A 5 -29.12 79.63 -21.74
CA PHE A 5 -28.70 78.30 -22.12
C PHE A 5 -27.32 77.96 -21.50
N LYS A 6 -27.23 77.76 -20.20
CA LYS A 6 -25.97 77.32 -19.60
C LYS A 6 -26.06 76.29 -18.50
N ASN A 7 -27.24 75.78 -18.10
CA ASN A 7 -27.34 74.93 -16.91
C ASN A 7 -27.78 73.47 -17.15
N GLN A 8 -28.00 73.01 -18.39
CA GLN A 8 -28.43 71.65 -18.63
C GLN A 8 -27.29 70.65 -18.97
N THR A 9 -26.12 71.14 -19.39
CA THR A 9 -25.02 70.25 -19.87
C THR A 9 -24.16 69.67 -18.71
N ILE A 10 -24.19 70.30 -17.53
CA ILE A 10 -23.33 69.89 -16.39
C ILE A 10 -23.95 68.71 -15.55
N ILE A 11 -25.29 68.61 -15.60
CA ILE A 11 -25.98 67.55 -14.78
C ILE A 11 -25.93 66.20 -15.48
N THR A 12 -25.95 66.14 -16.81
CA THR A 12 -25.85 64.89 -17.54
C THR A 12 -24.49 64.26 -17.48
N THR A 13 -23.41 65.05 -17.51
CA THR A 13 -22.04 64.52 -17.43
C THR A 13 -21.68 63.95 -16.02
N LYS A 14 -22.23 64.55 -14.94
CA LYS A 14 -22.00 64.00 -13.60
C LYS A 14 -22.78 62.71 -13.31
N ARG A 15 -23.94 62.52 -13.96
CA ARG A 15 -24.74 61.31 -13.81
C ARG A 15 -24.16 60.13 -14.61
N GLU A 16 -23.68 60.36 -15.84
CA GLU A 16 -23.02 59.32 -16.64
C GLU A 16 -21.68 58.83 -16.04
N THR A 17 -20.87 59.76 -15.48
CA THR A 17 -19.61 59.35 -14.82
C THR A 17 -19.85 58.54 -13.55
N LYS A 18 -20.93 58.81 -12.80
CA LYS A 18 -21.28 58.07 -11.59
C LYS A 18 -21.80 56.67 -11.93
N MET A 19 -22.64 56.57 -13.01
CA MET A 19 -23.11 55.26 -13.50
C MET A 19 -21.96 54.40 -14.07
N LYS A 20 -21.04 55.00 -14.83
CA LYS A 20 -19.89 54.24 -15.39
C LYS A 20 -18.95 53.75 -14.28
N LYS A 21 -18.73 54.51 -13.20
CA LYS A 21 -17.92 54.08 -12.06
C LYS A 21 -18.60 52.99 -11.23
N THR A 22 -19.90 53.02 -11.06
CA THR A 22 -20.66 51.98 -10.33
C THR A 22 -20.77 50.70 -11.17
N LEU A 23 -20.89 50.78 -12.48
CA LEU A 23 -20.89 49.59 -13.37
C LEU A 23 -19.51 48.93 -13.42
N LEU A 24 -18.42 49.70 -13.44
CA LEU A 24 -17.05 49.17 -13.40
C LEU A 24 -16.73 48.49 -12.05
N ALA A 25 -17.23 49.04 -10.93
CA ALA A 25 -17.05 48.42 -9.59
C ALA A 25 -17.86 47.15 -9.44
N LEU A 26 -19.04 47.02 -10.04
CA LEU A 26 -19.83 45.80 -10.04
C LEU A 26 -19.23 44.70 -10.95
N LEU A 27 -18.68 45.08 -12.13
CA LEU A 27 -17.96 44.10 -12.94
C LEU A 27 -16.67 43.59 -12.30
N SER A 28 -15.94 44.43 -11.55
CA SER A 28 -14.73 44.01 -10.82
C SER A 28 -15.06 43.09 -9.65
N ALA A 29 -16.21 43.26 -8.99
CA ALA A 29 -16.65 42.39 -7.90
C ALA A 29 -17.15 41.03 -8.41
N VAL A 30 -17.75 40.95 -9.58
CA VAL A 30 -18.19 39.70 -10.19
C VAL A 30 -17.00 38.87 -10.71
N LEU A 31 -15.93 39.51 -11.20
CA LEU A 31 -14.71 38.82 -11.63
C LEU A 31 -13.86 38.26 -10.51
N LEU A 32 -14.00 38.75 -9.26
CA LEU A 32 -13.28 38.24 -8.11
C LEU A 32 -13.97 37.04 -7.45
N ILE A 33 -15.24 36.75 -7.73
CA ILE A 33 -15.99 35.62 -7.17
C ILE A 33 -15.80 34.35 -7.99
N THR A 34 -15.33 34.43 -9.25
CA THR A 34 -15.15 33.23 -10.10
C THR A 34 -13.78 32.57 -10.00
N ALA A 35 -12.88 33.03 -9.11
CA ALA A 35 -11.51 32.50 -9.02
C ALA A 35 -11.25 31.59 -7.80
N VAL A 36 -12.26 31.33 -6.98
CA VAL A 36 -12.17 30.26 -5.98
C VAL A 36 -12.90 29.05 -6.55
N GLN A 37 -12.27 28.36 -7.49
CA GLN A 37 -12.63 26.96 -7.69
C GLN A 37 -12.34 26.25 -6.35
N PRO A 38 -13.34 25.58 -5.75
CA PRO A 38 -13.03 24.68 -4.65
C PRO A 38 -11.97 23.73 -5.20
N ALA A 39 -10.83 23.66 -4.52
CA ALA A 39 -9.87 22.61 -4.78
C ALA A 39 -10.69 21.31 -4.82
N GLN A 40 -10.75 20.67 -6.00
CA GLN A 40 -11.38 19.36 -6.09
C GLN A 40 -10.70 18.54 -4.98
N ALA A 41 -11.49 18.07 -4.02
CA ALA A 41 -10.99 17.13 -3.03
C ALA A 41 -10.36 16.01 -3.85
N GLU A 42 -9.03 15.92 -3.81
CA GLU A 42 -8.30 14.83 -4.46
C GLU A 42 -8.96 13.55 -3.97
N ASP A 43 -9.47 12.73 -4.88
CA ASP A 43 -10.10 11.46 -4.54
C ASP A 43 -9.12 10.70 -3.65
N GLN A 44 -9.47 10.58 -2.35
CA GLN A 44 -8.59 10.00 -1.35
C GLN A 44 -8.33 8.55 -1.72
N LYS A 45 -7.09 8.25 -2.08
CA LYS A 45 -6.66 6.90 -2.45
C LYS A 45 -6.48 6.03 -1.22
N VAL A 46 -7.02 4.82 -1.26
CA VAL A 46 -7.07 3.91 -0.11
C VAL A 46 -6.33 2.61 -0.42
N LEU A 47 -5.36 2.28 0.43
CA LEU A 47 -4.66 1.00 0.42
C LEU A 47 -5.14 0.14 1.59
N ALA A 48 -5.63 -1.07 1.32
CA ALA A 48 -5.80 -2.09 2.34
C ALA A 48 -4.47 -2.81 2.59
N ILE A 49 -4.10 -3.00 3.86
CA ILE A 49 -2.90 -3.74 4.26
C ILE A 49 -3.30 -4.86 5.22
N ILE A 50 -3.00 -6.11 4.85
CA ILE A 50 -3.12 -7.27 5.75
C ILE A 50 -1.72 -7.59 6.29
N ASP A 51 -1.57 -7.49 7.62
CA ASP A 51 -0.27 -7.74 8.27
C ASP A 51 -0.45 -8.16 9.74
N THR A 52 0.66 -8.18 10.50
CA THR A 52 0.67 -8.66 11.89
C THR A 52 -0.13 -7.76 12.82
N ALA A 53 0.41 -6.63 13.21
CA ALA A 53 -0.28 -5.63 14.03
C ALA A 53 0.29 -4.25 13.78
N ILE A 54 -0.36 -3.24 14.35
CA ILE A 54 0.04 -1.86 14.18
C ILE A 54 -0.17 -1.06 15.47
N ASP A 55 0.70 -0.07 15.68
CA ASP A 55 0.44 1.04 16.58
C ASP A 55 -0.17 2.21 15.78
N SER A 56 -1.49 2.19 15.64
CA SER A 56 -2.21 3.16 14.82
C SER A 56 -2.07 4.60 15.29
N SER A 57 -1.65 4.82 16.55
CA SER A 57 -1.38 6.19 17.06
C SER A 57 -0.25 6.91 16.32
N LYS A 58 0.63 6.15 15.65
CA LYS A 58 1.75 6.68 14.86
C LYS A 58 1.36 7.08 13.43
N PHE A 59 0.17 6.67 12.97
CA PHE A 59 -0.22 6.79 11.57
C PHE A 59 -1.61 7.42 11.43
N PRO A 60 -1.71 8.74 11.32
CA PRO A 60 -2.99 9.43 11.13
C PRO A 60 -3.67 9.11 9.79
N GLN A 61 -2.97 8.42 8.89
CA GLN A 61 -3.50 7.93 7.63
C GLN A 61 -4.43 6.72 7.79
N ILE A 62 -4.40 6.01 8.95
CA ILE A 62 -5.27 4.86 9.18
C ILE A 62 -6.69 5.34 9.43
N ILE A 63 -7.60 4.95 8.53
CA ILE A 63 -9.01 5.34 8.59
C ILE A 63 -9.89 4.23 9.17
N HIS A 64 -9.41 2.98 9.14
CA HIS A 64 -10.15 1.85 9.68
C HIS A 64 -9.22 0.70 10.06
N GLU A 65 -9.61 -0.05 11.11
CA GLU A 65 -8.86 -1.18 11.62
C GLU A 65 -9.75 -2.40 11.77
N VAL A 66 -9.20 -3.58 11.49
CA VAL A 66 -9.89 -4.87 11.61
C VAL A 66 -8.93 -5.90 12.21
N CYS A 67 -9.45 -6.87 12.95
CA CYS A 67 -8.70 -7.99 13.49
C CYS A 67 -9.43 -9.30 13.19
N PHE A 68 -8.68 -10.28 12.68
CA PHE A 68 -9.08 -11.67 12.57
C PHE A 68 -8.05 -12.56 13.28
N ASN A 69 -8.46 -13.24 14.35
CA ASN A 69 -7.62 -14.15 15.12
C ASN A 69 -8.40 -15.41 15.45
N THR A 70 -8.56 -16.27 14.46
CA THR A 70 -9.49 -17.42 14.51
C THR A 70 -9.01 -18.59 15.34
N TYR A 71 -7.70 -18.63 15.63
CA TYR A 71 -7.10 -19.73 16.38
C TYR A 71 -7.15 -19.51 17.90
N LYS A 72 -6.85 -18.31 18.40
CA LYS A 72 -6.70 -18.01 19.84
C LYS A 72 -7.60 -16.92 20.37
N ASN A 73 -8.51 -16.38 19.56
CA ASN A 73 -9.40 -15.27 19.96
C ASN A 73 -8.60 -14.08 20.54
N SER A 74 -7.46 -13.77 19.93
CA SER A 74 -6.51 -12.80 20.47
C SER A 74 -6.68 -11.36 19.91
N CYS A 75 -7.84 -11.03 19.34
CA CYS A 75 -8.16 -9.64 19.09
C CYS A 75 -8.26 -8.85 20.41
N PRO A 76 -8.06 -7.52 20.41
CA PRO A 76 -8.06 -6.72 21.63
C PRO A 76 -9.31 -6.88 22.50
N ASN A 77 -10.46 -7.17 21.91
CA ASN A 77 -11.71 -7.45 22.61
C ASN A 77 -11.84 -8.91 23.15
N LYS A 78 -10.78 -9.71 23.07
CA LYS A 78 -10.72 -11.13 23.51
C LYS A 78 -11.62 -12.07 22.69
N THR A 79 -11.96 -11.70 21.46
CA THR A 79 -12.69 -12.57 20.52
C THR A 79 -11.85 -12.86 19.28
N ASN A 80 -12.41 -13.61 18.34
CA ASN A 80 -11.76 -13.92 17.05
C ASN A 80 -11.95 -12.86 15.97
N PHE A 81 -12.73 -11.83 16.27
CA PHE A 81 -13.00 -10.72 15.36
C PHE A 81 -13.22 -9.41 16.10
N MET A 82 -12.65 -8.35 15.59
CA MET A 82 -12.91 -6.98 16.04
C MET A 82 -12.81 -6.03 14.86
N GLU A 83 -13.65 -5.01 14.83
CA GLU A 83 -13.65 -3.95 13.82
C GLU A 83 -13.73 -2.58 14.50
N GLY A 84 -13.04 -1.59 13.94
CA GLY A 84 -12.99 -0.23 14.44
C GLY A 84 -11.67 0.12 15.13
N LYS A 85 -11.59 1.33 15.67
CA LYS A 85 -10.37 1.89 16.25
C LYS A 85 -9.74 0.97 17.30
N GLY A 86 -8.45 0.68 17.14
CA GLY A 86 -7.68 -0.19 18.04
C GLY A 86 -7.85 -1.67 17.76
N ALA A 87 -8.64 -2.08 16.75
CA ALA A 87 -8.84 -3.49 16.41
C ALA A 87 -7.53 -4.17 15.98
N ALA A 88 -6.66 -3.46 15.30
CA ALA A 88 -5.39 -4.01 14.83
C ALA A 88 -4.23 -3.90 15.83
N ALA A 89 -4.48 -3.35 17.01
CA ALA A 89 -3.48 -3.24 18.07
C ALA A 89 -3.12 -4.62 18.66
N ILE A 90 -1.92 -4.73 19.20
CA ILE A 90 -1.53 -5.88 20.03
C ILE A 90 -2.13 -5.69 21.43
N ALA A 91 -2.82 -6.72 21.92
CA ALA A 91 -3.47 -6.68 23.23
C ALA A 91 -2.44 -6.65 24.37
N THR A 92 -1.32 -7.34 24.19
CA THR A 92 -0.22 -7.40 25.17
C THR A 92 1.07 -6.98 24.46
N PRO A 93 1.51 -5.71 24.58
CA PRO A 93 2.78 -5.30 24.01
C PRO A 93 3.93 -6.19 24.47
N PRO A 94 4.81 -6.64 23.56
CA PRO A 94 5.96 -7.42 23.95
C PRO A 94 6.87 -6.61 24.88
N ALA A 95 7.50 -7.26 25.85
CA ALA A 95 8.48 -6.64 26.74
C ALA A 95 9.69 -6.06 25.96
N ASP A 96 10.02 -6.68 24.82
CA ASP A 96 10.97 -6.18 23.85
C ASP A 96 10.22 -5.41 22.74
N SER A 97 10.33 -4.09 22.77
CA SER A 97 9.76 -3.19 21.75
C SER A 97 10.34 -3.42 20.33
N ASN A 98 11.39 -4.24 20.21
CA ASN A 98 12.01 -4.62 18.95
C ASN A 98 11.44 -5.92 18.36
N ASN A 99 10.38 -6.49 18.94
CA ASN A 99 9.75 -7.68 18.40
C ASN A 99 9.07 -7.38 17.05
N MET A 100 9.82 -7.63 15.97
CA MET A 100 9.36 -7.39 14.60
C MET A 100 8.14 -8.24 14.24
N SER A 101 8.01 -9.45 14.82
CA SER A 101 6.84 -10.28 14.57
C SER A 101 5.54 -9.64 15.09
N ALA A 102 5.65 -8.82 16.14
CA ALA A 102 4.51 -8.11 16.70
C ALA A 102 4.12 -6.86 15.87
N TYR A 103 5.12 -6.09 15.41
CA TYR A 103 4.90 -4.79 14.76
C TYR A 103 5.43 -4.73 13.31
N HIS A 104 5.42 -5.86 12.61
CA HIS A 104 5.79 -5.89 11.20
C HIS A 104 4.88 -4.98 10.37
N GLY A 105 3.61 -4.87 10.73
CA GLY A 105 2.65 -3.99 10.10
C GLY A 105 3.03 -2.50 10.13
N ASP A 106 3.64 -2.01 11.25
CA ASP A 106 4.17 -0.62 11.32
C ASP A 106 5.17 -0.36 10.18
N ALA A 107 6.01 -1.34 9.90
CA ALA A 107 7.02 -1.24 8.85
C ALA A 107 6.38 -1.22 7.45
N MET A 108 5.35 -2.02 7.23
CA MET A 108 4.64 -2.07 5.94
C MET A 108 3.88 -0.79 5.65
N VAL A 109 3.25 -0.20 6.66
CA VAL A 109 2.62 1.13 6.52
C VAL A 109 3.67 2.19 6.20
N LYS A 110 4.83 2.19 6.88
CA LYS A 110 5.93 3.12 6.54
C LYS A 110 6.43 2.93 5.11
N ALA A 111 6.54 1.69 4.65
CA ALA A 111 6.94 1.36 3.28
C ALA A 111 5.97 1.97 2.25
N ALA A 112 4.68 1.75 2.45
CA ALA A 112 3.65 2.28 1.57
C ALA A 112 3.64 3.82 1.57
N LEU A 113 3.69 4.45 2.75
CA LEU A 113 3.67 5.90 2.90
C LEU A 113 4.96 6.59 2.40
N ALA A 114 6.10 5.90 2.38
CA ALA A 114 7.32 6.41 1.76
C ALA A 114 7.17 6.62 0.23
N ILE A 115 6.31 5.82 -0.41
CA ILE A 115 6.01 5.94 -1.85
C ILE A 115 4.88 6.94 -2.10
N ASN A 116 3.82 6.86 -1.32
CA ASN A 116 2.67 7.76 -1.43
C ASN A 116 2.21 8.23 -0.04
N PRO A 117 2.67 9.39 0.43
CA PRO A 117 2.36 9.90 1.77
C PRO A 117 0.89 10.30 1.96
N ASN A 118 0.15 10.49 0.87
CA ASN A 118 -1.27 10.90 0.90
C ASN A 118 -2.25 9.73 0.99
N LEU A 119 -1.77 8.48 0.99
CA LEU A 119 -2.63 7.31 1.14
C LEU A 119 -3.45 7.35 2.42
N LYS A 120 -4.69 6.90 2.32
CA LYS A 120 -5.47 6.40 3.45
C LYS A 120 -5.30 4.90 3.55
N ILE A 121 -5.36 4.36 4.76
CA ILE A 121 -5.05 2.96 5.02
C ILE A 121 -6.19 2.32 5.80
N VAL A 122 -6.69 1.21 5.27
CA VAL A 122 -7.49 0.23 5.99
C VAL A 122 -6.55 -0.88 6.42
N PHE A 123 -6.35 -1.05 7.71
CA PHE A 123 -5.40 -2.02 8.23
C PHE A 123 -6.09 -3.24 8.84
N ILE A 124 -5.69 -4.43 8.40
CA ILE A 124 -6.25 -5.69 8.87
C ILE A 124 -5.16 -6.52 9.55
N ARG A 125 -5.32 -6.72 10.86
CA ARG A 125 -4.49 -7.62 11.64
C ARG A 125 -4.98 -9.05 11.50
N TYR A 126 -4.08 -9.98 11.10
CA TYR A 126 -4.38 -11.41 11.04
C TYR A 126 -3.46 -12.26 11.94
N ALA A 127 -2.43 -11.67 12.54
CA ALA A 127 -1.51 -12.37 13.41
C ALA A 127 -2.12 -12.66 14.78
N GLU A 128 -1.97 -13.91 15.20
CA GLU A 128 -2.41 -14.41 16.50
C GLU A 128 -1.41 -14.03 17.61
N GLU A 129 -1.95 -13.73 18.79
CA GLU A 129 -1.18 -13.50 20.01
C GLU A 129 -1.69 -14.46 21.10
N TYR A 130 -0.82 -15.23 21.70
CA TYR A 130 -1.17 -16.10 22.82
C TYR A 130 0.01 -16.33 23.76
N THR A 131 -0.28 -16.78 24.97
CA THR A 131 0.75 -17.12 25.95
C THR A 131 1.07 -18.62 25.93
N ALA A 132 2.34 -18.95 25.68
CA ALA A 132 2.85 -20.30 25.78
C ALA A 132 4.12 -20.29 26.65
N ASN A 133 4.22 -21.20 27.62
CA ASN A 133 5.39 -21.33 28.54
C ASN A 133 5.77 -19.98 29.20
N LYS A 134 4.79 -19.22 29.67
CA LYS A 134 4.92 -17.87 30.26
C LYS A 134 5.51 -16.79 29.33
N LYS A 135 5.58 -17.06 28.04
CA LYS A 135 6.02 -16.09 27.01
C LYS A 135 4.88 -15.78 26.06
N VAL A 136 4.76 -14.52 25.66
CA VAL A 136 3.85 -14.13 24.58
C VAL A 136 4.43 -14.59 23.25
N VAL A 137 3.64 -15.32 22.51
CA VAL A 137 3.97 -15.86 21.19
C VAL A 137 3.09 -15.19 20.15
N TYR A 138 3.69 -14.77 19.06
CA TYR A 138 3.03 -14.23 17.90
C TYR A 138 3.20 -15.22 16.75
N THR A 139 2.11 -15.58 16.10
CA THR A 139 2.11 -16.52 14.97
C THR A 139 1.12 -16.09 13.89
N ASN A 140 1.41 -16.49 12.68
CA ASN A 140 0.55 -16.28 11.54
C ASN A 140 -0.35 -17.51 11.34
N TRP A 141 -1.64 -17.28 11.12
CA TRP A 141 -2.61 -18.34 10.94
C TRP A 141 -3.30 -18.21 9.59
N ALA A 142 -3.21 -19.24 8.76
CA ALA A 142 -3.70 -19.20 7.40
C ALA A 142 -5.23 -18.95 7.30
N ASP A 143 -6.02 -19.47 8.26
CA ASP A 143 -7.46 -19.21 8.31
C ASP A 143 -7.78 -17.74 8.61
N SER A 144 -7.02 -17.10 9.49
CA SER A 144 -7.16 -15.67 9.77
C SER A 144 -6.79 -14.83 8.54
N LEU A 145 -5.75 -15.24 7.80
CA LEU A 145 -5.34 -14.57 6.56
C LEU A 145 -6.44 -14.64 5.49
N ARG A 146 -6.97 -15.83 5.20
CA ARG A 146 -8.02 -15.97 4.17
C ARG A 146 -9.31 -15.23 4.55
N LYS A 147 -9.70 -15.19 5.83
CA LYS A 147 -10.83 -14.38 6.30
C LYS A 147 -10.59 -12.89 6.16
N SER A 148 -9.34 -12.45 6.37
CA SER A 148 -8.94 -11.07 6.13
C SER A 148 -9.08 -10.68 4.65
N ILE A 149 -8.66 -11.54 3.73
CA ILE A 149 -8.81 -11.32 2.28
C ILE A 149 -10.30 -11.29 1.88
N ASP A 150 -11.09 -12.22 2.39
CA ASP A 150 -12.55 -12.26 2.15
C ASP A 150 -13.25 -10.99 2.67
N TRP A 151 -12.87 -10.52 3.86
CA TRP A 151 -13.40 -9.27 4.41
C TRP A 151 -13.10 -8.06 3.51
N VAL A 152 -11.85 -7.94 3.01
CA VAL A 152 -11.48 -6.86 2.09
C VAL A 152 -12.33 -6.92 0.82
N SER A 153 -12.55 -8.11 0.25
CA SER A 153 -13.36 -8.26 -0.97
C SER A 153 -14.81 -7.82 -0.80
N LYS A 154 -15.39 -8.06 0.39
CA LYS A 154 -16.76 -7.67 0.75
C LYS A 154 -16.92 -6.20 1.11
N ASN A 155 -15.83 -5.55 1.53
CA ASN A 155 -15.84 -4.18 2.02
C ASN A 155 -15.07 -3.18 1.13
N SER A 156 -14.53 -3.64 -0.02
CA SER A 156 -13.73 -2.80 -0.90
C SER A 156 -14.46 -1.55 -1.39
N GLU A 157 -15.74 -1.66 -1.71
CA GLU A 157 -16.56 -0.52 -2.13
C GLU A 157 -16.88 0.42 -0.96
N LYS A 158 -17.22 -0.14 0.22
CA LYS A 158 -17.54 0.64 1.42
C LYS A 158 -16.41 1.60 1.82
N TYR A 159 -15.17 1.14 1.68
CA TYR A 159 -13.99 1.91 2.04
C TYR A 159 -13.24 2.49 0.84
N SER A 160 -13.78 2.37 -0.37
CA SER A 160 -13.16 2.83 -1.62
C SER A 160 -11.72 2.33 -1.78
N ILE A 161 -11.49 1.03 -1.54
CA ILE A 161 -10.15 0.43 -1.58
C ILE A 161 -9.66 0.37 -3.03
N ASP A 162 -8.51 0.97 -3.31
CA ASP A 162 -7.88 1.00 -4.65
C ASP A 162 -6.94 -0.20 -4.89
N ALA A 163 -6.35 -0.77 -3.84
CA ALA A 163 -5.51 -1.97 -3.91
C ALA A 163 -5.42 -2.67 -2.55
N LEU A 164 -5.02 -3.96 -2.57
CA LEU A 164 -4.73 -4.75 -1.38
C LEU A 164 -3.25 -5.14 -1.37
N SER A 165 -2.55 -4.92 -0.25
CA SER A 165 -1.21 -5.42 0.03
C SER A 165 -1.22 -6.50 1.10
N ILE A 166 -0.57 -7.63 0.81
CA ILE A 166 -0.42 -8.77 1.72
C ILE A 166 1.06 -9.06 1.87
N SER A 167 1.64 -8.65 3.00
CA SER A 167 3.07 -8.82 3.26
C SER A 167 3.41 -10.15 3.94
N GLN A 168 2.65 -11.18 3.60
CA GLN A 168 2.78 -12.52 4.16
C GLN A 168 2.81 -13.58 3.06
N SER A 169 3.51 -14.68 3.35
CA SER A 169 3.66 -15.81 2.44
C SER A 169 3.87 -17.11 3.19
N SER A 170 3.38 -18.23 2.65
CA SER A 170 3.62 -19.56 3.19
C SER A 170 3.82 -20.58 2.07
N ILE A 171 4.95 -21.26 2.07
CA ILE A 171 5.22 -22.40 1.18
C ILE A 171 4.69 -23.73 1.74
N ASN A 172 4.20 -23.76 2.98
CA ASN A 172 3.76 -24.97 3.66
C ASN A 172 2.35 -25.43 3.30
N ILE A 173 1.61 -24.60 2.54
CA ILE A 173 0.23 -24.87 2.10
C ILE A 173 0.05 -24.70 0.59
N PRO A 174 0.87 -25.36 -0.26
CA PRO A 174 0.87 -25.13 -1.70
C PRO A 174 -0.45 -25.53 -2.37
N THR A 175 -1.17 -26.48 -1.82
CA THR A 175 -2.48 -26.90 -2.33
C THR A 175 -3.52 -25.80 -2.25
N TRP A 176 -3.42 -24.88 -1.29
CA TRP A 176 -4.36 -23.78 -1.14
C TRP A 176 -4.35 -22.80 -2.33
N CYS A 177 -3.24 -22.77 -3.09
CA CYS A 177 -3.15 -21.97 -4.31
C CYS A 177 -4.27 -22.28 -5.32
N THR A 178 -4.79 -23.53 -5.31
CA THR A 178 -5.80 -24.00 -6.25
C THR A 178 -7.05 -24.54 -5.57
N THR A 179 -7.04 -24.78 -4.26
CA THR A 179 -8.16 -25.42 -3.54
C THR A 179 -8.85 -24.52 -2.53
N ASP A 180 -8.22 -23.43 -2.08
CA ASP A 180 -8.87 -22.50 -1.16
C ASP A 180 -9.85 -21.57 -1.90
N THR A 181 -11.07 -22.06 -2.07
CA THR A 181 -12.14 -21.34 -2.79
C THR A 181 -12.49 -19.99 -2.15
N VAL A 182 -12.28 -19.81 -0.85
CA VAL A 182 -12.53 -18.53 -0.17
C VAL A 182 -11.60 -17.47 -0.71
N THR A 183 -10.29 -17.72 -0.71
CA THR A 183 -9.30 -16.77 -1.25
C THR A 183 -9.46 -16.59 -2.76
N ILE A 184 -9.65 -17.69 -3.51
CA ILE A 184 -9.81 -17.62 -4.97
C ILE A 184 -11.00 -16.73 -5.35
N ASN A 185 -12.16 -16.91 -4.72
CA ASN A 185 -13.34 -16.11 -4.99
C ASN A 185 -13.16 -14.64 -4.54
N ALA A 186 -12.54 -14.41 -3.40
CA ALA A 186 -12.27 -13.06 -2.91
C ALA A 186 -11.32 -12.30 -3.86
N VAL A 187 -10.25 -12.92 -4.33
CA VAL A 187 -9.32 -12.34 -5.31
C VAL A 187 -10.02 -12.05 -6.64
N SER A 188 -10.82 -13.01 -7.12
CA SER A 188 -11.60 -12.82 -8.35
C SER A 188 -12.58 -11.63 -8.23
N SER A 189 -13.26 -11.51 -7.09
CA SER A 189 -14.16 -10.39 -6.80
C SER A 189 -13.43 -9.05 -6.75
N LEU A 190 -12.26 -8.98 -6.10
CA LEU A 190 -11.45 -7.77 -6.05
C LEU A 190 -10.97 -7.35 -7.45
N ASN A 191 -10.46 -8.29 -8.23
CA ASN A 191 -10.00 -8.02 -9.60
C ASN A 191 -11.13 -7.55 -10.52
N SER A 192 -12.34 -8.11 -10.38
CA SER A 192 -13.50 -7.67 -11.16
C SER A 192 -13.91 -6.22 -10.86
N LYS A 193 -13.56 -5.71 -9.68
CA LYS A 193 -13.74 -4.32 -9.24
C LYS A 193 -12.52 -3.43 -9.50
N ASN A 194 -11.54 -3.93 -10.24
CA ASN A 194 -10.26 -3.27 -10.51
C ASN A 194 -9.46 -2.93 -9.23
N VAL A 195 -9.56 -3.79 -8.21
CA VAL A 195 -8.78 -3.72 -6.97
C VAL A 195 -7.72 -4.84 -6.99
N PRO A 196 -6.50 -4.58 -7.48
CA PRO A 196 -5.47 -5.60 -7.57
C PRO A 196 -4.95 -6.00 -6.18
N VAL A 197 -4.55 -7.28 -6.08
CA VAL A 197 -4.01 -7.88 -4.86
C VAL A 197 -2.51 -8.13 -5.06
N PHE A 198 -1.68 -7.43 -4.30
CA PHE A 198 -0.23 -7.61 -4.27
C PHE A 198 0.16 -8.46 -3.06
N ALA A 199 0.88 -9.54 -3.29
CA ALA A 199 1.32 -10.41 -2.20
C ALA A 199 2.81 -10.72 -2.28
N ALA A 200 3.45 -10.79 -1.11
CA ALA A 200 4.83 -11.23 -0.97
C ALA A 200 5.00 -12.66 -1.47
N THR A 201 6.01 -12.93 -2.30
CA THR A 201 6.29 -14.29 -2.79
C THR A 201 6.89 -15.20 -1.73
N GLY A 202 7.47 -14.61 -0.67
CA GLY A 202 8.13 -15.32 0.44
C GLY A 202 9.64 -15.20 0.42
N ASN A 203 10.25 -15.54 1.55
CA ASN A 203 11.67 -15.36 1.82
C ASN A 203 12.38 -16.69 2.16
N ASP A 204 11.96 -17.77 1.52
CA ASP A 204 12.42 -19.15 1.83
C ASP A 204 13.54 -19.61 0.88
N THR A 205 14.03 -18.74 -0.02
CA THR A 205 15.02 -19.10 -1.05
C THR A 205 14.48 -20.18 -2.01
N ASN A 206 13.15 -20.31 -2.13
CA ASN A 206 12.55 -21.28 -3.03
C ASN A 206 12.68 -20.80 -4.48
N LYS A 207 13.27 -21.66 -5.34
CA LYS A 207 13.59 -21.31 -6.74
C LYS A 207 12.52 -21.75 -7.75
N THR A 208 11.52 -22.47 -7.30
CA THR A 208 10.56 -23.16 -8.19
C THR A 208 9.11 -22.80 -7.90
N SER A 209 8.83 -22.17 -6.75
CA SER A 209 7.47 -21.79 -6.37
C SER A 209 7.46 -20.57 -5.46
N VAL A 210 6.38 -19.81 -5.53
CA VAL A 210 6.04 -18.75 -4.58
C VAL A 210 5.06 -19.28 -3.54
N GLY A 211 4.98 -18.62 -2.39
CA GLY A 211 4.09 -19.05 -1.31
C GLY A 211 2.66 -18.54 -1.48
N PHE A 212 1.71 -19.15 -0.73
CA PHE A 212 0.36 -18.67 -0.59
C PHE A 212 0.34 -17.33 0.17
N PRO A 213 -0.41 -16.29 -0.24
CA PRO A 213 -1.38 -16.29 -1.34
C PRO A 213 -0.83 -15.82 -2.70
N ALA A 214 0.46 -15.51 -2.84
CA ALA A 214 1.04 -15.04 -4.11
C ALA A 214 0.87 -16.03 -5.27
N CYS A 215 0.76 -17.33 -4.97
CA CYS A 215 0.53 -18.40 -5.96
C CYS A 215 -0.93 -18.51 -6.44
N VAL A 216 -1.87 -17.79 -5.83
CA VAL A 216 -3.28 -17.83 -6.24
C VAL A 216 -3.46 -17.07 -7.56
N ALA A 217 -4.18 -17.65 -8.50
CA ALA A 217 -4.44 -17.01 -9.78
C ALA A 217 -5.11 -15.64 -9.60
N GLY A 218 -4.56 -14.62 -10.26
CA GLY A 218 -5.02 -13.23 -10.16
C GLY A 218 -4.44 -12.43 -9.01
N VAL A 219 -3.61 -13.04 -8.16
CA VAL A 219 -2.73 -12.31 -7.22
C VAL A 219 -1.45 -11.93 -7.94
N VAL A 220 -0.96 -10.73 -7.67
CA VAL A 220 0.33 -10.23 -8.17
C VAL A 220 1.41 -10.62 -7.18
N GLY A 221 2.20 -11.61 -7.51
CA GLY A 221 3.32 -12.05 -6.69
C GLY A 221 4.50 -11.09 -6.79
N VAL A 222 4.93 -10.54 -5.64
CA VAL A 222 5.98 -9.54 -5.58
C VAL A 222 7.21 -10.09 -4.87
N GLY A 223 8.33 -10.14 -5.60
CA GLY A 223 9.65 -10.46 -5.09
C GLY A 223 10.46 -9.22 -4.72
N SER A 224 11.59 -9.42 -4.04
CA SER A 224 12.43 -8.34 -3.55
C SER A 224 13.71 -8.15 -4.35
N LEU A 225 14.04 -6.88 -4.61
CA LEU A 225 15.34 -6.42 -5.11
C LEU A 225 16.15 -5.80 -3.98
N THR A 226 17.48 -5.90 -4.11
CA THR A 226 18.39 -5.04 -3.37
C THR A 226 18.47 -3.66 -4.03
N GLU A 227 19.03 -2.66 -3.34
CA GLU A 227 19.35 -1.36 -3.96
C GLU A 227 20.58 -1.45 -4.88
N GLN A 228 21.34 -2.54 -4.83
CA GLN A 228 22.58 -2.72 -5.57
C GLN A 228 22.35 -3.02 -7.04
N VAL A 229 23.30 -2.53 -7.85
CA VAL A 229 23.37 -2.82 -9.28
C VAL A 229 24.79 -3.34 -9.55
N ASP A 230 24.91 -4.44 -10.28
CA ASP A 230 26.17 -5.03 -10.70
C ASP A 230 26.30 -4.99 -12.22
N ASN A 231 27.26 -4.19 -12.72
CA ASN A 231 27.46 -3.98 -14.16
C ASN A 231 26.17 -3.57 -14.93
N GLY A 232 25.36 -2.71 -14.33
CA GLY A 232 24.11 -2.23 -14.91
C GLY A 232 22.92 -3.18 -14.72
N VAL A 233 23.11 -4.34 -14.11
CA VAL A 233 22.05 -5.33 -13.86
C VAL A 233 21.56 -5.24 -12.41
N ARG A 234 20.26 -5.16 -12.19
CA ARG A 234 19.65 -5.20 -10.86
C ARG A 234 19.91 -6.53 -10.16
N ILE A 235 20.07 -6.49 -8.84
CA ILE A 235 20.28 -7.69 -8.02
C ILE A 235 19.03 -7.97 -7.21
N GLY A 236 18.45 -9.16 -7.40
CA GLY A 236 17.37 -9.68 -6.56
C GLY A 236 17.90 -10.15 -5.21
N GLU A 237 17.11 -9.98 -4.16
CA GLU A 237 17.43 -10.56 -2.85
C GLU A 237 17.43 -12.09 -2.90
N THR A 238 18.50 -12.71 -2.42
CA THR A 238 18.73 -14.16 -2.49
C THR A 238 17.58 -14.97 -1.88
N GLN A 239 16.97 -14.47 -0.80
CA GLN A 239 15.88 -15.11 -0.09
C GLN A 239 14.55 -15.10 -0.85
N THR A 240 14.38 -14.26 -1.88
CA THR A 240 13.15 -14.16 -2.66
C THR A 240 12.74 -15.50 -3.25
N ASN A 241 11.51 -15.94 -2.95
CA ASN A 241 10.90 -17.08 -3.63
C ASN A 241 10.60 -16.73 -5.08
N ARG A 242 10.89 -17.66 -6.00
CA ARG A 242 10.84 -17.48 -7.46
C ARG A 242 10.11 -18.65 -8.12
N GLY A 243 9.72 -18.45 -9.35
CA GLY A 243 9.01 -19.43 -10.16
C GLY A 243 7.63 -18.91 -10.59
N PRO A 244 6.72 -19.79 -11.04
CA PRO A 244 5.37 -19.39 -11.42
C PRO A 244 4.68 -18.60 -10.30
N GLY A 245 4.12 -17.42 -10.64
CA GLY A 245 3.52 -16.51 -9.69
C GLY A 245 4.45 -15.39 -9.18
N LEU A 246 5.70 -15.32 -9.65
CA LEU A 246 6.52 -14.11 -9.51
C LEU A 246 6.22 -13.18 -10.69
N ASP A 247 5.51 -12.10 -10.44
CA ASP A 247 5.05 -11.14 -11.47
C ASP A 247 5.86 -9.85 -11.48
N LEU A 248 6.22 -9.36 -10.29
CA LEU A 248 6.92 -8.08 -10.09
C LEU A 248 8.13 -8.24 -9.17
N LEU A 249 9.08 -7.35 -9.37
CA LEU A 249 10.18 -7.12 -8.43
C LEU A 249 10.20 -5.65 -8.02
N ALA A 250 10.35 -5.39 -6.73
CA ALA A 250 10.53 -4.07 -6.17
C ALA A 250 11.63 -4.07 -5.11
N VAL A 251 12.24 -2.92 -4.86
CA VAL A 251 13.19 -2.79 -3.75
C VAL A 251 12.42 -2.97 -2.44
N GLY A 252 12.67 -4.09 -1.75
CA GLY A 252 11.99 -4.43 -0.50
C GLY A 252 12.66 -3.87 0.75
N GLY A 253 13.91 -3.42 0.62
CA GLY A 253 14.70 -2.90 1.72
C GLY A 253 14.22 -1.55 2.21
N LEU A 254 13.92 -1.48 3.52
CA LEU A 254 13.62 -0.25 4.23
C LEU A 254 14.54 -0.13 5.43
N SER A 255 15.20 1.01 5.55
CA SER A 255 15.89 1.35 6.77
C SER A 255 14.90 1.89 7.79
N ILE A 256 14.65 1.14 8.85
CA ILE A 256 13.73 1.53 9.91
C ILE A 256 14.54 1.88 11.16
N THR A 257 14.29 3.07 11.71
CA THR A 257 14.85 3.44 13.01
C THR A 257 13.99 2.82 14.12
N LYS A 258 14.61 1.95 14.94
CA LYS A 258 13.99 1.38 16.13
C LYS A 258 13.83 2.44 17.22
N VAL A 259 13.01 2.13 18.25
CA VAL A 259 12.79 3.02 19.38
C VAL A 259 14.08 3.39 20.14
N ASN A 260 15.06 2.49 20.15
CA ASN A 260 16.39 2.72 20.73
C ASN A 260 17.37 3.46 19.80
N GLY A 261 16.93 3.98 18.67
CA GLY A 261 17.75 4.70 17.71
C GLY A 261 18.55 3.79 16.75
N ALA A 262 18.60 2.48 16.98
CA ALA A 262 19.31 1.56 16.09
C ALA A 262 18.60 1.46 14.73
N GLN A 263 19.38 1.44 13.64
CA GLN A 263 18.87 1.19 12.30
C GLN A 263 18.62 -0.30 12.11
N PHE A 264 17.50 -0.63 11.52
CA PHE A 264 17.15 -1.98 11.11
C PHE A 264 16.75 -1.96 9.63
N ASN A 265 17.43 -2.73 8.82
CA ASN A 265 17.08 -2.88 7.42
C ASN A 265 16.04 -4.00 7.32
N LEU A 266 14.79 -3.63 7.09
CA LEU A 266 13.75 -4.57 6.72
C LEU A 266 13.94 -4.87 5.23
N GLY A 267 14.54 -6.02 4.92
CA GLY A 267 14.60 -6.55 3.56
C GLY A 267 13.49 -7.53 3.32
N GLY A 268 13.30 -7.89 2.06
CA GLY A 268 12.44 -8.99 1.68
C GLY A 268 11.15 -8.61 0.97
N THR A 269 10.43 -9.65 0.61
CA THR A 269 9.25 -9.56 -0.26
C THR A 269 8.08 -8.85 0.40
N SER A 270 8.04 -8.78 1.74
CA SER A 270 7.03 -8.03 2.51
C SER A 270 7.02 -6.54 2.16
N GLY A 271 8.18 -5.87 2.27
CA GLY A 271 8.32 -4.46 1.91
C GLY A 271 8.07 -4.22 0.42
N ALA A 272 8.56 -5.13 -0.42
CA ALA A 272 8.35 -5.07 -1.86
C ALA A 272 6.86 -5.08 -2.24
N ALA A 273 6.03 -5.91 -1.58
CA ALA A 273 4.59 -5.95 -1.81
C ALA A 273 3.90 -4.63 -1.43
N ALA A 274 4.21 -4.07 -0.24
CA ALA A 274 3.63 -2.81 0.22
C ALA A 274 4.03 -1.63 -0.69
N ILE A 275 5.30 -1.58 -1.11
CA ILE A 275 5.82 -0.59 -2.05
C ILE A 275 5.14 -0.70 -3.41
N SER A 276 4.99 -1.92 -3.95
CA SER A 276 4.35 -2.13 -5.25
C SER A 276 2.89 -1.71 -5.28
N ALA A 277 2.13 -2.06 -4.24
CA ALA A 277 0.73 -1.65 -4.11
C ALA A 277 0.59 -0.12 -4.03
N SER A 278 1.45 0.52 -3.23
CA SER A 278 1.48 1.98 -3.09
C SER A 278 1.88 2.68 -4.39
N ALA A 279 2.89 2.16 -5.10
CA ALA A 279 3.34 2.68 -6.38
C ALA A 279 2.28 2.54 -7.47
N TYR A 280 1.54 1.42 -7.49
CA TYR A 280 0.39 1.26 -8.36
C TYR A 280 -0.63 2.38 -8.15
N ILE A 281 -1.07 2.58 -6.91
CA ILE A 281 -2.07 3.62 -6.58
C ILE A 281 -1.57 5.02 -6.97
N LYS A 282 -0.30 5.34 -6.69
CA LYS A 282 0.30 6.64 -7.00
C LYS A 282 0.35 6.92 -8.51
N ASN A 283 0.67 5.90 -9.32
CA ASN A 283 0.92 6.04 -10.74
C ASN A 283 -0.30 5.70 -11.62
N ASN A 284 -1.35 5.13 -11.01
CA ASN A 284 -2.55 4.73 -11.74
C ASN A 284 -3.60 5.86 -11.72
N THR A 285 -3.45 6.82 -12.61
CA THR A 285 -4.35 7.97 -12.69
C THR A 285 -5.61 7.70 -13.52
N SER A 286 -5.71 6.60 -14.29
CA SER A 286 -6.89 6.23 -15.09
C SER A 286 -6.73 4.93 -15.91
N LYS A 287 -5.77 4.07 -15.57
CA LYS A 287 -5.51 2.84 -16.33
C LYS A 287 -6.07 1.63 -15.62
N THR A 288 -6.44 0.61 -16.37
CA THR A 288 -6.68 -0.72 -15.79
C THR A 288 -5.39 -1.28 -15.22
N PHE A 289 -5.49 -2.22 -14.28
CA PHE A 289 -4.31 -2.88 -13.72
C PHE A 289 -3.44 -3.55 -14.81
N ALA A 290 -4.06 -4.14 -15.82
CA ALA A 290 -3.35 -4.73 -16.97
C ALA A 290 -2.52 -3.70 -17.75
N GLU A 291 -3.06 -2.51 -17.98
CA GLU A 291 -2.32 -1.40 -18.62
C GLU A 291 -1.17 -0.91 -17.76
N TYR A 292 -1.36 -0.83 -16.44
CA TYR A 292 -0.28 -0.51 -15.51
C TYR A 292 0.85 -1.55 -15.61
N LEU A 293 0.54 -2.85 -15.52
CA LEU A 293 1.55 -3.91 -15.65
C LEU A 293 2.29 -3.84 -16.99
N ASN A 294 1.59 -3.56 -18.08
CA ASN A 294 2.20 -3.46 -19.41
C ASN A 294 3.07 -2.19 -19.56
N SER A 295 2.85 -1.17 -18.74
CA SER A 295 3.69 0.03 -18.73
C SER A 295 5.01 -0.15 -17.97
N LEU A 296 5.14 -1.21 -17.14
CA LEU A 296 6.36 -1.48 -16.40
C LEU A 296 7.44 -2.10 -17.28
N THR A 297 8.68 -1.64 -17.11
CA THR A 297 9.83 -2.18 -17.81
C THR A 297 10.10 -3.62 -17.39
N LYS A 298 10.33 -4.51 -18.36
CA LYS A 298 10.86 -5.84 -18.11
C LYS A 298 12.36 -5.83 -18.23
N GLU A 299 13.03 -6.25 -17.17
CA GLU A 299 14.49 -6.30 -17.10
C GLU A 299 14.96 -7.69 -16.69
N SER A 300 16.19 -8.02 -17.08
CA SER A 300 16.90 -9.17 -16.55
C SER A 300 17.46 -8.84 -15.19
N VAL A 301 17.13 -9.65 -14.19
CA VAL A 301 17.57 -9.49 -12.79
C VAL A 301 18.47 -10.64 -12.41
N LYS A 302 19.58 -10.31 -11.76
CA LYS A 302 20.59 -11.27 -11.31
C LYS A 302 20.29 -11.69 -9.87
N PHE A 303 20.16 -12.98 -9.65
CA PHE A 303 20.10 -13.56 -8.30
C PHE A 303 21.42 -14.28 -8.01
N ILE A 304 22.01 -13.98 -6.86
CA ILE A 304 23.26 -14.64 -6.41
C ILE A 304 22.88 -15.73 -5.40
N ASP A 305 23.15 -16.96 -5.75
CA ASP A 305 22.90 -18.10 -4.89
C ASP A 305 24.13 -18.41 -4.03
N TYR A 306 24.16 -17.88 -2.83
CA TYR A 306 25.26 -18.10 -1.88
C TYR A 306 25.26 -19.51 -1.24
N PHE A 307 24.18 -20.26 -1.35
CA PHE A 307 24.01 -21.51 -0.61
C PHE A 307 24.46 -22.76 -1.39
N THR A 308 24.53 -22.70 -2.71
CA THR A 308 24.90 -23.87 -3.52
C THR A 308 26.40 -24.16 -3.53
N ASN A 309 27.24 -23.17 -3.30
CA ASN A 309 28.69 -23.38 -3.07
C ASN A 309 29.38 -22.13 -2.51
N PRO A 310 29.67 -22.06 -1.20
CA PRO A 310 30.35 -20.89 -0.62
C PRO A 310 31.78 -20.66 -1.17
N LYS A 311 32.38 -21.63 -1.86
CA LYS A 311 33.69 -21.51 -2.48
C LYS A 311 33.63 -21.12 -3.97
N ASN A 312 32.51 -21.35 -4.65
CA ASN A 312 32.29 -20.98 -6.05
C ASN A 312 31.15 -19.98 -6.14
N LYS A 313 31.46 -18.73 -6.41
CA LYS A 313 30.49 -17.66 -6.73
C LYS A 313 29.70 -17.88 -8.04
N THR A 314 29.48 -19.14 -8.46
CA THR A 314 28.97 -19.52 -9.76
C THR A 314 27.44 -19.75 -9.83
N GLY A 315 26.74 -19.56 -8.73
CA GLY A 315 25.27 -19.66 -8.70
C GLY A 315 24.60 -18.34 -9.13
N ILE A 316 24.88 -17.84 -10.34
CA ILE A 316 24.21 -16.67 -10.89
C ILE A 316 23.04 -17.17 -11.75
N VAL A 317 21.83 -16.80 -11.38
CA VAL A 317 20.63 -17.04 -12.16
C VAL A 317 20.07 -15.70 -12.61
N PHE A 318 19.74 -15.60 -13.91
CA PHE A 318 19.06 -14.44 -14.46
C PHE A 318 17.59 -14.76 -14.64
N GLU A 319 16.73 -13.90 -14.13
CA GLU A 319 15.29 -13.98 -14.36
C GLU A 319 14.78 -12.67 -14.96
N THR A 320 13.81 -12.79 -15.85
CA THR A 320 13.17 -11.62 -16.45
C THR A 320 11.88 -11.30 -15.69
N ALA A 321 11.82 -10.13 -15.10
CA ALA A 321 10.63 -9.69 -14.37
C ALA A 321 10.31 -8.21 -14.66
N ARG A 322 9.09 -7.81 -14.38
CA ARG A 322 8.71 -6.39 -14.39
C ARG A 322 9.24 -5.71 -13.13
N LEU A 323 9.83 -4.55 -13.31
CA LEU A 323 10.37 -3.75 -12.21
C LEU A 323 9.42 -2.61 -11.86
N VAL A 324 9.16 -2.45 -10.57
CA VAL A 324 8.44 -1.30 -10.04
C VAL A 324 9.42 -0.13 -9.95
N PRO A 325 9.21 0.98 -10.67
CA PRO A 325 10.07 2.13 -10.56
C PRO A 325 9.94 2.73 -9.16
N VAL A 326 11.03 2.73 -8.42
CA VAL A 326 11.15 3.53 -7.20
C VAL A 326 11.75 4.85 -7.66
N SER A 327 10.93 5.91 -7.71
CA SER A 327 11.48 7.25 -7.92
C SER A 327 12.53 7.50 -6.85
N SER A 328 13.73 7.90 -7.27
CA SER A 328 14.81 8.30 -6.36
C SER A 328 14.24 9.18 -5.24
N ARG A 329 14.46 8.71 -4.03
CA ARG A 329 14.11 9.44 -2.81
C ARG A 329 14.85 10.74 -2.72
#